data_87be9f298564ec8c666bfce8274a81d3
#
_entry.id   87be9f298564ec8c666bfce8274a81d3
#
_cell.length_a   1.000
_cell.length_b   1.000
_cell.length_c   1.000
_cell.angle_alpha   90.00
_cell.angle_beta   90.00
_cell.angle_gamma   90.00
#
_symmetry.space_group_name_H-M   'P 1'
#
loop_
_entity.id
_entity.type
_entity.pdbx_description
1 polymer ?
#
loop_
_entity_poly.entity_id
_entity_poly.type
_entity_poly.pdbx_seq_one_letter_code
_entity_poly.pdbx_strand_id
1 'polypeptide(L)'
;MIEHEPGFVLHARPWRETSLLVEVLSVHHGRLGVLARGVQGPKKQALRAALQPLQSIHFSAQRRGELAQLRAAEAVDTAPRLSGEAMLAGFYINELTLRLAPRDDPAPDLYLAYARVRARLAAEAPLAWSLRCFERDLLEALGVGFDLRHDGDGDPIDPAARYVLDAEHGPRRLLSDRGHDQRSGMATGRALLALADDTEPVAEDLPGLRRGMRVVLLHHLGGRGLKSWEMVEDLARQRSAAAAASESAAPATPEPDAELDAQRDSTSASTPEVPRSPSSAES
;
A
#
# COMPACT_ATOMS: atom_id res chain seq x y z
N MET A 1 -17.45 -18.72 -25.69
CA MET A 1 -16.22 -18.02 -26.12
C MET A 1 -16.23 -16.69 -25.41
N ILE A 2 -15.11 -16.21 -24.94
CA ILE A 2 -14.95 -14.87 -24.32
C ILE A 2 -14.42 -13.97 -25.42
N GLU A 3 -15.11 -12.87 -25.71
CA GLU A 3 -14.74 -11.98 -26.82
C GLU A 3 -14.66 -10.54 -26.33
N HIS A 4 -13.53 -9.90 -26.61
CA HIS A 4 -13.27 -8.49 -26.30
C HIS A 4 -13.64 -8.07 -24.86
N GLU A 5 -13.32 -8.94 -23.91
CA GLU A 5 -13.70 -8.81 -22.51
C GLU A 5 -12.76 -7.86 -21.78
N PRO A 6 -13.27 -6.85 -21.05
CA PRO A 6 -12.42 -6.00 -20.21
C PRO A 6 -11.92 -6.76 -18.98
N GLY A 7 -10.65 -6.55 -18.64
CA GLY A 7 -10.02 -7.20 -17.50
C GLY A 7 -8.79 -6.49 -16.98
N PHE A 8 -8.41 -6.85 -15.75
CA PHE A 8 -7.14 -6.46 -15.15
C PHE A 8 -6.27 -7.69 -14.96
N VAL A 9 -5.01 -7.59 -15.34
CA VAL A 9 -4.02 -8.63 -15.07
C VAL A 9 -3.60 -8.53 -13.61
N LEU A 10 -3.93 -9.57 -12.84
CA LEU A 10 -3.56 -9.66 -11.43
C LEU A 10 -2.17 -10.28 -11.23
N HIS A 11 -1.88 -11.34 -12.00
CA HIS A 11 -0.63 -12.08 -11.90
C HIS A 11 -0.30 -12.75 -13.22
N ALA A 12 1.00 -12.82 -13.55
CA ALA A 12 1.51 -13.58 -14.70
C ALA A 12 2.77 -14.33 -14.27
N ARG A 13 2.82 -15.64 -14.61
CA ARG A 13 3.99 -16.46 -14.33
C ARG A 13 4.35 -17.32 -15.54
N PRO A 14 5.64 -17.61 -15.74
CA PRO A 14 6.07 -18.55 -16.77
C PRO A 14 5.39 -19.92 -16.60
N TRP A 15 4.97 -20.48 -17.73
CA TRP A 15 4.39 -21.81 -17.82
C TRP A 15 5.01 -22.56 -18.98
N ARG A 16 5.76 -23.61 -18.70
CA ARG A 16 6.60 -24.29 -19.69
C ARG A 16 7.57 -23.29 -20.38
N GLU A 17 8.14 -23.66 -21.51
CA GLU A 17 9.19 -22.87 -22.15
C GLU A 17 8.73 -21.56 -22.79
N THR A 18 7.52 -21.52 -23.37
CA THR A 18 7.08 -20.40 -24.22
C THR A 18 5.77 -19.75 -23.80
N SER A 19 5.14 -20.23 -22.73
CA SER A 19 3.80 -19.82 -22.31
C SER A 19 3.83 -19.01 -21.00
N LEU A 20 2.75 -18.27 -20.76
CA LEU A 20 2.43 -17.64 -19.47
C LEU A 20 1.11 -18.19 -18.95
N LEU A 21 1.03 -18.43 -17.65
CA LEU A 21 -0.22 -18.58 -16.93
C LEU A 21 -0.55 -17.23 -16.29
N VAL A 22 -1.69 -16.68 -16.68
CA VAL A 22 -2.12 -15.33 -16.30
C VAL A 22 -3.42 -15.42 -15.52
N GLU A 23 -3.50 -14.75 -14.38
CA GLU A 23 -4.74 -14.54 -13.62
C GLU A 23 -5.30 -13.18 -13.99
N VAL A 24 -6.56 -13.14 -14.43
CA VAL A 24 -7.25 -11.91 -14.88
C VAL A 24 -8.52 -11.73 -14.06
N LEU A 25 -8.76 -10.52 -13.57
CA LEU A 25 -10.04 -10.10 -13.04
C LEU A 25 -10.86 -9.50 -14.19
N SER A 26 -11.95 -10.16 -14.57
CA SER A 26 -12.83 -9.79 -15.65
C SER A 26 -14.15 -9.24 -15.12
N VAL A 27 -14.78 -8.34 -15.86
CA VAL A 27 -16.08 -7.74 -15.47
C VAL A 27 -17.18 -8.81 -15.44
N HIS A 28 -17.30 -9.58 -16.54
CA HIS A 28 -18.45 -10.47 -16.74
C HIS A 28 -18.18 -11.94 -16.42
N HIS A 29 -16.90 -12.28 -16.14
CA HIS A 29 -16.52 -13.67 -15.88
C HIS A 29 -15.75 -13.85 -14.55
N GLY A 30 -15.65 -12.81 -13.72
CA GLY A 30 -14.93 -12.86 -12.46
C GLY A 30 -13.42 -13.12 -12.62
N ARG A 31 -12.82 -13.82 -11.69
CA ARG A 31 -11.39 -14.15 -11.74
C ARG A 31 -11.15 -15.41 -12.58
N LEU A 32 -10.35 -15.28 -13.64
CA LEU A 32 -10.05 -16.32 -14.62
C LEU A 32 -8.56 -16.67 -14.65
N GLY A 33 -8.28 -17.98 -14.77
CA GLY A 33 -6.95 -18.44 -15.17
C GLY A 33 -6.87 -18.54 -16.69
N VAL A 34 -5.92 -17.84 -17.31
CA VAL A 34 -5.77 -17.76 -18.77
C VAL A 34 -4.38 -18.24 -19.17
N LEU A 35 -4.32 -19.22 -20.10
CA LEU A 35 -3.08 -19.73 -20.66
C LEU A 35 -2.73 -18.99 -21.97
N ALA A 36 -1.69 -18.20 -21.93
CA ALA A 36 -1.13 -17.49 -23.08
C ALA A 36 0.04 -18.30 -23.68
N ARG A 37 -0.18 -18.92 -24.83
CA ARG A 37 0.83 -19.76 -25.50
C ARG A 37 1.72 -18.95 -26.45
N GLY A 38 3.01 -19.36 -26.54
CA GLY A 38 3.94 -18.78 -27.51
C GLY A 38 4.27 -17.31 -27.27
N VAL A 39 4.16 -16.82 -26.03
CA VAL A 39 4.36 -15.40 -25.67
C VAL A 39 5.83 -15.01 -25.59
N GLN A 40 6.74 -15.97 -25.40
CA GLN A 40 8.18 -15.73 -25.23
C GLN A 40 8.92 -15.43 -26.56
N GLY A 41 8.26 -15.54 -27.70
CA GLY A 41 8.85 -15.26 -29.00
C GLY A 41 9.18 -13.77 -29.21
N PRO A 42 10.18 -13.45 -30.07
CA PRO A 42 10.64 -12.06 -30.29
C PRO A 42 9.53 -11.12 -30.81
N LYS A 43 8.61 -11.65 -31.63
CA LYS A 43 7.47 -10.88 -32.18
C LYS A 43 6.29 -10.66 -31.22
N LYS A 44 6.40 -11.13 -29.96
CA LYS A 44 5.32 -11.08 -28.97
C LYS A 44 5.54 -10.07 -27.85
N GLN A 45 6.41 -9.09 -28.07
CA GLN A 45 6.74 -8.09 -27.05
C GLN A 45 5.50 -7.28 -26.61
N ALA A 46 4.65 -6.84 -27.55
CA ALA A 46 3.42 -6.11 -27.21
C ALA A 46 2.47 -6.96 -26.37
N LEU A 47 2.30 -8.24 -26.71
CA LEU A 47 1.46 -9.15 -25.94
C LEU A 47 2.03 -9.39 -24.52
N ARG A 48 3.36 -9.54 -24.38
CA ARG A 48 3.99 -9.65 -23.05
C ARG A 48 3.80 -8.40 -22.21
N ALA A 49 3.87 -7.22 -22.83
CA ALA A 49 3.62 -5.95 -22.14
C ALA A 49 2.15 -5.84 -21.68
N ALA A 50 1.20 -6.26 -22.50
CA ALA A 50 -0.21 -6.30 -22.16
C ALA A 50 -0.53 -7.28 -21.02
N LEU A 51 0.28 -8.31 -20.82
CA LEU A 51 0.07 -9.33 -19.77
C LEU A 51 0.88 -9.08 -18.49
N GLN A 52 1.34 -7.86 -18.27
CA GLN A 52 1.99 -7.48 -17.00
C GLN A 52 0.96 -7.22 -15.89
N PRO A 53 1.28 -7.53 -14.62
CA PRO A 53 0.41 -7.20 -13.50
C PRO A 53 0.00 -5.72 -13.49
N LEU A 54 -1.19 -5.43 -13.01
CA LEU A 54 -1.83 -4.11 -12.98
C LEU A 54 -2.23 -3.56 -14.37
N GLN A 55 -1.98 -4.27 -15.46
CA GLN A 55 -2.38 -3.81 -16.79
C GLN A 55 -3.88 -3.97 -16.99
N SER A 56 -4.54 -2.92 -17.49
CA SER A 56 -5.91 -2.98 -18.02
C SER A 56 -5.86 -3.48 -19.45
N ILE A 57 -6.66 -4.49 -19.77
CA ILE A 57 -6.67 -5.14 -21.08
C ILE A 57 -8.10 -5.35 -21.60
N HIS A 58 -8.25 -5.40 -22.92
CA HIS A 58 -9.30 -6.18 -23.57
C HIS A 58 -8.71 -7.51 -24.02
N PHE A 59 -9.39 -8.61 -23.72
CA PHE A 59 -8.91 -9.92 -24.11
C PHE A 59 -10.00 -10.80 -24.71
N SER A 60 -9.58 -11.74 -25.55
CA SER A 60 -10.43 -12.81 -26.07
C SER A 60 -9.83 -14.14 -25.72
N ALA A 61 -10.64 -15.07 -25.24
CA ALA A 61 -10.20 -16.38 -24.80
C ALA A 61 -11.23 -17.46 -25.12
N GLN A 62 -10.75 -18.68 -25.30
CA GLN A 62 -11.59 -19.86 -25.46
C GLN A 62 -11.50 -20.71 -24.19
N ARG A 63 -12.63 -20.93 -23.55
CA ARG A 63 -12.70 -21.77 -22.36
C ARG A 63 -12.43 -23.23 -22.71
N ARG A 64 -11.52 -23.88 -21.98
CA ARG A 64 -11.17 -25.30 -22.11
C ARG A 64 -10.90 -25.87 -20.71
N GLY A 65 -11.93 -26.36 -20.04
CA GLY A 65 -11.83 -26.81 -18.65
C GLY A 65 -11.65 -25.64 -17.69
N GLU A 66 -10.77 -25.82 -16.69
CA GLU A 66 -10.48 -24.83 -15.65
C GLU A 66 -9.69 -23.60 -16.14
N LEU A 67 -8.96 -23.75 -17.26
CA LEU A 67 -8.16 -22.66 -17.83
C LEU A 67 -8.76 -22.22 -19.16
N ALA A 68 -8.83 -20.91 -19.35
CA ALA A 68 -9.15 -20.35 -20.66
C ALA A 68 -7.87 -20.22 -21.50
N GLN A 69 -7.94 -20.57 -22.78
CA GLN A 69 -6.83 -20.34 -23.71
C GLN A 69 -6.92 -18.95 -24.31
N LEU A 70 -5.93 -18.11 -24.08
CA LEU A 70 -5.85 -16.77 -24.67
C LEU A 70 -5.79 -16.83 -26.19
N ARG A 71 -6.59 -16.02 -26.86
CA ARG A 71 -6.58 -15.81 -28.31
C ARG A 71 -5.95 -14.47 -28.67
N ALA A 72 -6.33 -13.41 -27.96
CA ALA A 72 -5.79 -12.08 -28.11
C ALA A 72 -5.85 -11.33 -26.77
N ALA A 73 -4.97 -10.40 -26.57
CA ALA A 73 -5.03 -9.40 -25.51
C ALA A 73 -4.38 -8.10 -25.99
N GLU A 74 -5.01 -7.00 -25.69
CA GLU A 74 -4.55 -5.67 -26.02
C GLU A 74 -4.60 -4.80 -24.75
N ALA A 75 -3.53 -4.03 -24.53
CA ALA A 75 -3.49 -3.07 -23.44
C ALA A 75 -4.44 -1.92 -23.74
N VAL A 76 -5.30 -1.58 -22.78
CA VAL A 76 -6.25 -0.45 -22.88
C VAL A 76 -5.55 0.86 -22.54
N ASP A 77 -4.63 0.80 -21.58
CA ASP A 77 -3.87 1.93 -21.08
C ASP A 77 -2.41 1.54 -20.79
N THR A 78 -1.68 2.40 -20.13
CA THR A 78 -0.36 2.07 -19.58
C THR A 78 -0.50 1.67 -18.12
N ALA A 79 0.02 0.50 -17.74
CA ALA A 79 0.05 0.08 -16.35
C ALA A 79 0.78 1.13 -15.48
N PRO A 80 0.31 1.39 -14.25
CA PRO A 80 0.97 2.30 -13.33
C PRO A 80 2.44 1.93 -13.11
N ARG A 81 3.33 2.91 -13.24
CA ARG A 81 4.75 2.73 -12.93
C ARG A 81 4.96 2.98 -11.44
N LEU A 82 4.81 1.93 -10.66
CA LEU A 82 4.93 2.00 -9.22
C LEU A 82 6.36 1.75 -8.76
N SER A 83 6.80 2.45 -7.73
CA SER A 83 8.10 2.27 -7.08
C SER A 83 7.96 2.30 -5.56
N GLY A 84 8.95 1.77 -4.85
CA GLY A 84 8.97 1.81 -3.38
C GLY A 84 7.72 1.20 -2.75
N GLU A 85 7.10 1.94 -1.85
CA GLU A 85 5.90 1.48 -1.11
C GLU A 85 4.67 1.34 -2.01
N ALA A 86 4.53 2.16 -3.04
CA ALA A 86 3.44 2.03 -4.02
C ALA A 86 3.52 0.71 -4.80
N MET A 87 4.73 0.23 -5.11
CA MET A 87 4.92 -1.09 -5.73
C MET A 87 4.46 -2.22 -4.81
N LEU A 88 4.78 -2.14 -3.52
CA LEU A 88 4.30 -3.11 -2.53
C LEU A 88 2.77 -3.08 -2.39
N ALA A 89 2.17 -1.89 -2.47
CA ALA A 89 0.71 -1.75 -2.51
C ALA A 89 0.11 -2.39 -3.76
N GLY A 90 0.76 -2.26 -4.92
CA GLY A 90 0.36 -2.97 -6.14
C GLY A 90 0.38 -4.49 -5.98
N PHE A 91 1.43 -5.05 -5.34
CA PHE A 91 1.46 -6.48 -5.00
C PHE A 91 0.36 -6.86 -4.01
N TYR A 92 0.13 -6.01 -3.02
CA TYR A 92 -0.88 -6.25 -2.00
C TYR A 92 -2.30 -6.33 -2.58
N ILE A 93 -2.73 -5.34 -3.39
CA ILE A 93 -4.07 -5.37 -3.98
C ILE A 93 -4.26 -6.56 -4.91
N ASN A 94 -3.22 -6.93 -5.66
CA ASN A 94 -3.25 -8.10 -6.51
C ASN A 94 -3.36 -9.40 -5.71
N GLU A 95 -2.53 -9.57 -4.68
CA GLU A 95 -2.54 -10.77 -3.84
C GLU A 95 -3.87 -10.91 -3.10
N LEU A 96 -4.39 -9.81 -2.53
CA LEU A 96 -5.67 -9.80 -1.83
C LEU A 96 -6.82 -10.21 -2.76
N THR A 97 -6.87 -9.63 -3.96
CA THR A 97 -7.87 -10.00 -4.99
C THR A 97 -7.71 -11.46 -5.41
N LEU A 98 -6.49 -11.94 -5.64
CA LEU A 98 -6.22 -13.34 -5.99
C LEU A 98 -6.66 -14.33 -4.91
N ARG A 99 -6.57 -13.94 -3.65
CA ARG A 99 -6.89 -14.83 -2.53
C ARG A 99 -8.37 -14.85 -2.20
N LEU A 100 -9.07 -13.73 -2.34
CA LEU A 100 -10.45 -13.57 -1.91
C LEU A 100 -11.46 -13.64 -3.05
N ALA A 101 -11.13 -13.17 -4.26
CA ALA A 101 -12.06 -13.24 -5.39
C ALA A 101 -12.36 -14.70 -5.79
N PRO A 102 -13.62 -15.10 -5.86
CA PRO A 102 -14.01 -16.43 -6.34
C PRO A 102 -13.61 -16.61 -7.82
N ARG A 103 -13.36 -17.85 -8.21
CA ARG A 103 -13.08 -18.18 -9.62
C ARG A 103 -14.37 -18.27 -10.39
N ASP A 104 -14.33 -17.77 -11.63
CA ASP A 104 -15.40 -17.96 -12.61
C ASP A 104 -16.77 -17.42 -12.15
N ASP A 105 -16.77 -16.52 -11.19
CA ASP A 105 -17.95 -15.90 -10.61
C ASP A 105 -17.91 -14.38 -10.85
N PRO A 106 -18.82 -13.85 -11.68
CA PRO A 106 -18.84 -12.41 -11.97
C PRO A 106 -19.02 -11.57 -10.73
N ALA A 107 -18.13 -10.59 -10.56
CA ALA A 107 -18.14 -9.65 -9.45
C ALA A 107 -17.84 -8.22 -9.97
N PRO A 108 -18.84 -7.57 -10.64
CA PRO A 108 -18.63 -6.26 -11.26
C PRO A 108 -18.24 -5.19 -10.23
N ASP A 109 -18.75 -5.23 -9.01
CA ASP A 109 -18.41 -4.30 -7.95
C ASP A 109 -16.95 -4.46 -7.50
N LEU A 110 -16.44 -5.70 -7.45
CA LEU A 110 -15.04 -5.97 -7.19
C LEU A 110 -14.15 -5.46 -8.32
N TYR A 111 -14.56 -5.61 -9.57
CA TYR A 111 -13.85 -5.05 -10.71
C TYR A 111 -13.74 -3.52 -10.60
N LEU A 112 -14.85 -2.85 -10.24
CA LEU A 112 -14.86 -1.40 -10.03
C LEU A 112 -14.01 -0.97 -8.83
N ALA A 113 -14.04 -1.70 -7.73
CA ALA A 113 -13.19 -1.47 -6.55
C ALA A 113 -11.70 -1.55 -6.93
N TYR A 114 -11.33 -2.58 -7.70
CA TYR A 114 -9.97 -2.74 -8.20
C TYR A 114 -9.57 -1.61 -9.17
N ALA A 115 -10.46 -1.22 -10.08
CA ALA A 115 -10.22 -0.10 -10.99
C ALA A 115 -9.95 1.20 -10.22
N ARG A 116 -10.76 1.49 -9.18
CA ARG A 116 -10.60 2.69 -8.34
C ARG A 116 -9.25 2.72 -7.62
N VAL A 117 -8.87 1.62 -6.94
CA VAL A 117 -7.58 1.60 -6.22
C VAL A 117 -6.41 1.69 -7.17
N ARG A 118 -6.47 1.01 -8.32
CA ARG A 118 -5.44 1.11 -9.36
C ARG A 118 -5.27 2.56 -9.87
N ALA A 119 -6.39 3.27 -10.08
CA ALA A 119 -6.37 4.68 -10.49
C ALA A 119 -5.78 5.57 -9.39
N ARG A 120 -6.12 5.35 -8.11
CA ARG A 120 -5.52 6.06 -6.96
C ARG A 120 -4.02 5.84 -6.89
N LEU A 121 -3.54 4.60 -7.11
CA LEU A 121 -2.10 4.29 -7.16
C LEU A 121 -1.40 5.01 -8.33
N ALA A 122 -2.04 5.06 -9.50
CA ALA A 122 -1.50 5.76 -10.67
C ALA A 122 -1.42 7.27 -10.48
N ALA A 123 -2.35 7.85 -9.71
CA ALA A 123 -2.42 9.27 -9.39
C ALA A 123 -1.59 9.67 -8.15
N GLU A 124 -0.79 8.74 -7.59
CA GLU A 124 0.01 8.95 -6.38
C GLU A 124 -0.82 9.47 -5.18
N ALA A 125 -2.10 9.09 -5.12
CA ALA A 125 -2.97 9.46 -4.01
C ALA A 125 -2.47 8.88 -2.67
N PRO A 126 -2.89 9.43 -1.50
CA PRO A 126 -2.48 8.96 -0.19
C PRO A 126 -2.62 7.44 -0.05
N LEU A 127 -1.46 6.76 0.03
CA LEU A 127 -1.39 5.30 -0.13
C LEU A 127 -2.14 4.56 0.97
N ALA A 128 -1.91 4.94 2.22
CA ALA A 128 -2.56 4.30 3.38
C ALA A 128 -4.08 4.38 3.29
N TRP A 129 -4.60 5.53 2.89
CA TRP A 129 -6.03 5.75 2.71
C TRP A 129 -6.59 4.96 1.52
N SER A 130 -5.92 5.03 0.37
CA SER A 130 -6.34 4.29 -0.84
C SER A 130 -6.50 2.80 -0.59
N LEU A 131 -5.62 2.22 0.23
CA LEU A 131 -5.72 0.81 0.61
C LEU A 131 -6.90 0.53 1.55
N ARG A 132 -7.22 1.44 2.49
CA ARG A 132 -8.40 1.26 3.38
C ARG A 132 -9.70 1.29 2.60
N CYS A 133 -9.85 2.23 1.66
CA CYS A 133 -11.01 2.27 0.78
C CYS A 133 -11.14 0.99 -0.05
N PHE A 134 -10.04 0.50 -0.62
CA PHE A 134 -10.06 -0.74 -1.39
C PHE A 134 -10.45 -1.96 -0.57
N GLU A 135 -9.94 -2.08 0.66
CA GLU A 135 -10.27 -3.19 1.56
C GLU A 135 -11.75 -3.20 1.92
N ARG A 136 -12.33 -2.03 2.24
CA ARG A 136 -13.77 -1.86 2.43
C ARG A 136 -14.56 -2.32 1.20
N ASP A 137 -14.24 -1.72 0.05
CA ASP A 137 -14.95 -1.97 -1.21
C ASP A 137 -14.84 -3.45 -1.64
N LEU A 138 -13.69 -4.08 -1.39
CA LEU A 138 -13.47 -5.50 -1.64
C LEU A 138 -14.38 -6.37 -0.77
N LEU A 139 -14.45 -6.10 0.54
CA LEU A 139 -15.30 -6.86 1.47
C LEU A 139 -16.77 -6.68 1.13
N GLU A 140 -17.20 -5.46 0.82
CA GLU A 140 -18.56 -5.15 0.36
C GLU A 140 -18.91 -5.92 -0.93
N ALA A 141 -18.04 -5.88 -1.93
CA ALA A 141 -18.23 -6.56 -3.22
C ALA A 141 -18.29 -8.09 -3.09
N LEU A 142 -17.66 -8.65 -2.04
CA LEU A 142 -17.72 -10.07 -1.71
C LEU A 142 -18.92 -10.46 -0.82
N GLY A 143 -19.73 -9.48 -0.41
CA GLY A 143 -20.88 -9.71 0.47
C GLY A 143 -20.51 -10.03 1.92
N VAL A 144 -19.28 -9.73 2.34
CA VAL A 144 -18.77 -9.93 3.69
C VAL A 144 -18.37 -8.62 4.37
N GLY A 145 -18.82 -7.50 3.80
CA GLY A 145 -18.71 -6.18 4.41
C GLY A 145 -19.62 -6.03 5.62
N PHE A 146 -19.34 -5.07 6.47
CA PHE A 146 -20.13 -4.73 7.65
C PHE A 146 -20.46 -3.23 7.68
N ASP A 147 -21.51 -2.88 8.42
CA ASP A 147 -21.89 -1.48 8.60
C ASP A 147 -20.79 -0.72 9.37
N LEU A 148 -20.38 0.41 8.82
CA LEU A 148 -19.40 1.30 9.44
C LEU A 148 -20.05 2.46 10.20
N ARG A 149 -21.39 2.55 10.17
CA ARG A 149 -22.17 3.59 10.85
C ARG A 149 -22.83 3.10 12.13
N HIS A 150 -23.02 1.78 12.24
CA HIS A 150 -23.57 1.13 13.42
C HIS A 150 -22.61 0.02 13.89
N ASP A 151 -22.61 -0.23 15.18
CA ASP A 151 -21.84 -1.33 15.76
C ASP A 151 -22.59 -2.66 15.68
N GLY A 152 -21.93 -3.75 16.13
CA GLY A 152 -22.50 -5.08 16.07
C GLY A 152 -23.77 -5.29 16.92
N ASP A 153 -24.09 -4.36 17.81
CA ASP A 153 -25.30 -4.35 18.63
C ASP A 153 -26.39 -3.45 18.01
N GLY A 154 -26.08 -2.76 16.90
CA GLY A 154 -26.98 -1.86 16.16
C GLY A 154 -26.97 -0.40 16.66
N ASP A 155 -26.11 -0.07 17.59
CA ASP A 155 -25.97 1.30 18.09
C ASP A 155 -25.16 2.15 17.11
N PRO A 156 -25.50 3.45 16.93
CA PRO A 156 -24.71 4.35 16.08
C PRO A 156 -23.26 4.45 16.57
N ILE A 157 -22.32 4.49 15.63
CA ILE A 157 -20.90 4.68 15.94
C ILE A 157 -20.68 6.03 16.59
N ASP A 158 -20.15 6.02 17.82
CA ASP A 158 -19.71 7.20 18.54
C ASP A 158 -18.31 7.61 18.05
N PRO A 159 -18.14 8.79 17.42
CA PRO A 159 -16.84 9.23 16.90
C PRO A 159 -15.75 9.33 17.97
N ALA A 160 -16.11 9.53 19.24
CA ALA A 160 -15.17 9.64 20.36
C ALA A 160 -14.77 8.26 20.96
N ALA A 161 -15.51 7.20 20.64
CA ALA A 161 -15.24 5.86 21.16
C ALA A 161 -14.20 5.10 20.34
N ARG A 162 -13.75 3.96 20.90
CA ARG A 162 -12.86 3.01 20.24
C ARG A 162 -13.59 1.70 19.98
N TYR A 163 -13.24 1.06 18.86
CA TYR A 163 -13.88 -0.15 18.39
C TYR A 163 -12.85 -1.20 18.00
N VAL A 164 -13.14 -2.45 18.29
CA VAL A 164 -12.49 -3.62 17.71
C VAL A 164 -13.33 -4.04 16.51
N LEU A 165 -12.68 -4.34 15.38
CA LEU A 165 -13.38 -4.87 14.21
C LEU A 165 -13.45 -6.38 14.32
N ASP A 166 -14.68 -6.90 14.34
CA ASP A 166 -15.00 -8.32 14.29
C ASP A 166 -15.46 -8.67 12.87
N ALA A 167 -14.97 -9.77 12.31
CA ALA A 167 -15.27 -10.13 10.93
C ALA A 167 -16.72 -10.57 10.69
N GLU A 168 -17.40 -11.06 11.73
CA GLU A 168 -18.77 -11.58 11.65
C GLU A 168 -19.81 -10.56 12.14
N HIS A 169 -19.41 -9.70 13.09
CA HIS A 169 -20.33 -8.80 13.78
C HIS A 169 -20.05 -7.31 13.52
N GLY A 170 -18.98 -6.99 12.78
CA GLY A 170 -18.59 -5.61 12.52
C GLY A 170 -17.91 -4.90 13.70
N PRO A 171 -18.03 -3.58 13.83
CA PRO A 171 -17.42 -2.82 14.90
C PRO A 171 -18.03 -3.17 16.26
N ARG A 172 -17.20 -3.46 17.26
CA ARG A 172 -17.64 -3.66 18.64
C ARG A 172 -17.02 -2.62 19.55
N ARG A 173 -17.87 -1.89 20.27
CA ARG A 173 -17.45 -0.82 21.16
C ARG A 173 -16.63 -1.33 22.32
N LEU A 174 -15.50 -0.70 22.62
CA LEU A 174 -14.70 -0.98 23.80
C LEU A 174 -15.22 -0.16 24.99
N LEU A 175 -15.62 -0.85 26.05
CA LEU A 175 -16.15 -0.22 27.29
C LEU A 175 -15.02 0.24 28.22
N SER A 176 -13.78 -0.26 28.09
CA SER A 176 -12.62 0.21 28.82
C SER A 176 -11.32 -0.09 28.09
N ASP A 177 -10.36 0.86 28.13
CA ASP A 177 -9.01 0.69 27.58
C ASP A 177 -8.10 -0.20 28.47
N ARG A 178 -8.59 -0.64 29.64
CA ARG A 178 -7.78 -1.43 30.60
C ARG A 178 -7.65 -2.85 30.15
N GLY A 179 -6.43 -3.24 29.73
CA GLY A 179 -6.09 -4.63 29.43
C GLY A 179 -6.06 -5.00 27.95
N HIS A 180 -6.40 -4.08 27.05
CA HIS A 180 -6.17 -4.30 25.62
C HIS A 180 -4.81 -3.70 25.23
N ASP A 181 -3.89 -4.57 24.85
CA ASP A 181 -2.61 -4.16 24.28
C ASP A 181 -2.91 -3.20 23.13
N GLN A 182 -2.21 -2.05 23.09
CA GLN A 182 -2.33 -1.05 21.99
C GLN A 182 -2.08 -1.65 20.60
N ARG A 183 -1.61 -2.89 20.53
CA ARG A 183 -1.41 -3.68 19.31
C ARG A 183 -2.67 -4.40 18.82
N SER A 184 -3.70 -4.57 19.65
CA SER A 184 -4.97 -5.16 19.21
C SER A 184 -5.71 -4.17 18.30
N GLY A 185 -6.19 -4.64 17.14
CA GLY A 185 -6.76 -3.90 16.03
C GLY A 185 -7.89 -2.92 16.33
N MET A 186 -7.63 -1.90 17.14
CA MET A 186 -8.59 -0.88 17.54
C MET A 186 -8.62 0.27 16.54
N ALA A 187 -9.82 0.60 16.06
CA ALA A 187 -10.10 1.80 15.27
C ALA A 187 -10.85 2.83 16.13
N THR A 188 -10.70 4.11 15.83
CA THR A 188 -11.53 5.16 16.41
C THR A 188 -12.87 5.24 15.67
N GLY A 189 -13.96 5.61 16.37
CA GLY A 189 -15.26 5.77 15.73
C GLY A 189 -15.23 6.80 14.61
N ARG A 190 -14.50 7.91 14.79
CA ARG A 190 -14.34 8.91 13.72
C ARG A 190 -13.65 8.36 12.47
N ALA A 191 -12.70 7.40 12.61
CA ALA A 191 -12.06 6.77 11.47
C ALA A 191 -12.99 5.80 10.74
N LEU A 192 -13.86 5.10 11.46
CA LEU A 192 -14.89 4.25 10.87
C LEU A 192 -15.91 5.08 10.08
N LEU A 193 -16.41 6.18 10.66
CA LEU A 193 -17.31 7.10 9.98
C LEU A 193 -16.65 7.74 8.76
N ALA A 194 -15.38 8.15 8.87
CA ALA A 194 -14.62 8.68 7.73
C ALA A 194 -14.51 7.64 6.60
N LEU A 195 -14.27 6.37 6.94
CA LEU A 195 -14.26 5.28 5.95
C LEU A 195 -15.65 5.05 5.33
N ALA A 196 -16.73 5.17 6.12
CA ALA A 196 -18.11 5.09 5.62
C ALA A 196 -18.46 6.22 4.64
N ASP A 197 -17.91 7.42 4.88
CA ASP A 197 -18.17 8.64 4.11
C ASP A 197 -17.19 8.87 2.95
N ASP A 198 -16.27 7.94 2.72
CA ASP A 198 -15.16 8.05 1.74
C ASP A 198 -14.32 9.33 1.95
N THR A 199 -14.19 9.77 3.20
CA THR A 199 -13.39 10.93 3.60
C THR A 199 -12.11 10.47 4.30
N GLU A 200 -10.96 11.09 3.96
CA GLU A 200 -9.69 10.71 4.59
C GLU A 200 -9.67 11.13 6.06
N PRO A 201 -9.44 10.19 7.01
CA PRO A 201 -9.34 10.51 8.41
C PRO A 201 -8.00 11.21 8.71
N VAL A 202 -7.88 11.78 9.91
CA VAL A 202 -6.60 12.32 10.36
C VAL A 202 -5.53 11.22 10.41
N ALA A 203 -4.28 11.59 10.14
CA ALA A 203 -3.17 10.63 9.97
C ALA A 203 -2.98 9.70 11.18
N GLU A 204 -3.28 10.20 12.38
CA GLU A 204 -3.17 9.45 13.65
C GLU A 204 -4.12 8.25 13.74
N ASP A 205 -5.23 8.27 13.02
CA ASP A 205 -6.26 7.23 13.03
C ASP A 205 -5.97 6.08 12.04
N LEU A 206 -5.21 6.36 10.98
CA LEU A 206 -4.91 5.37 9.94
C LEU A 206 -4.24 4.09 10.45
N PRO A 207 -3.28 4.12 11.41
CA PRO A 207 -2.70 2.90 11.95
C PRO A 207 -3.69 2.00 12.69
N GLY A 208 -4.64 2.60 13.42
CA GLY A 208 -5.72 1.87 14.10
C GLY A 208 -6.64 1.18 13.12
N LEU A 209 -7.12 1.94 12.13
CA LEU A 209 -7.97 1.44 11.06
C LEU A 209 -7.29 0.32 10.27
N ARG A 210 -6.00 0.49 9.92
CA ARG A 210 -5.21 -0.55 9.26
C ARG A 210 -5.16 -1.85 10.05
N ARG A 211 -4.92 -1.77 11.37
CA ARG A 211 -4.86 -2.96 12.23
C ARG A 211 -6.22 -3.65 12.30
N GLY A 212 -7.30 -2.89 12.47
CA GLY A 212 -8.66 -3.43 12.49
C GLY A 212 -9.01 -4.14 11.19
N MET A 213 -8.82 -3.49 10.05
CA MET A 213 -9.06 -4.10 8.74
C MET A 213 -8.21 -5.35 8.49
N ARG A 214 -6.95 -5.37 8.97
CA ARG A 214 -6.08 -6.55 8.88
C ARG A 214 -6.65 -7.75 9.64
N VAL A 215 -7.28 -7.54 10.80
CA VAL A 215 -7.94 -8.61 11.57
C VAL A 215 -9.09 -9.22 10.77
N VAL A 216 -9.95 -8.37 10.21
CA VAL A 216 -11.08 -8.80 9.38
C VAL A 216 -10.60 -9.57 8.15
N LEU A 217 -9.63 -9.02 7.43
CA LEU A 217 -9.06 -9.67 6.24
C LEU A 217 -8.40 -11.00 6.57
N LEU A 218 -7.68 -11.10 7.70
CA LEU A 218 -7.05 -12.33 8.13
C LEU A 218 -8.07 -13.44 8.41
N HIS A 219 -9.24 -13.10 8.97
CA HIS A 219 -10.35 -14.02 9.14
C HIS A 219 -10.80 -14.61 7.78
N HIS A 220 -11.12 -13.75 6.81
CA HIS A 220 -11.58 -14.18 5.48
C HIS A 220 -10.49 -14.88 4.65
N LEU A 221 -9.22 -14.65 4.96
CA LEU A 221 -8.08 -15.39 4.38
C LEU A 221 -7.87 -16.77 5.04
N GLY A 222 -8.73 -17.19 5.98
CA GLY A 222 -8.63 -18.45 6.69
C GLY A 222 -7.41 -18.52 7.63
N GLY A 223 -7.07 -17.40 8.27
CA GLY A 223 -5.94 -17.27 9.18
C GLY A 223 -4.56 -17.25 8.53
N ARG A 224 -4.49 -17.31 7.20
CA ARG A 224 -3.22 -17.27 6.45
C ARG A 224 -2.90 -15.84 6.03
N GLY A 225 -1.80 -15.29 6.53
CA GLY A 225 -1.29 -13.98 6.12
C GLY A 225 -0.99 -13.87 4.62
N LEU A 226 -0.69 -12.67 4.18
CA LEU A 226 -0.29 -12.35 2.81
C LEU A 226 1.24 -12.23 2.73
N LYS A 227 1.83 -12.67 1.62
CA LYS A 227 3.26 -12.48 1.36
C LYS A 227 3.64 -11.01 1.27
N SER A 228 2.75 -10.18 0.76
CA SER A 228 2.93 -8.73 0.72
C SER A 228 3.05 -8.11 2.12
N TRP A 229 2.39 -8.66 3.14
CA TRP A 229 2.58 -8.23 4.52
C TRP A 229 3.97 -8.60 5.05
N GLU A 230 4.43 -9.83 4.79
CA GLU A 230 5.77 -10.29 5.14
C GLU A 230 6.85 -9.41 4.49
N MET A 231 6.70 -9.07 3.22
CA MET A 231 7.62 -8.19 2.49
C MET A 231 7.72 -6.79 3.12
N VAL A 232 6.59 -6.21 3.56
CA VAL A 232 6.59 -4.90 4.25
C VAL A 232 7.29 -4.98 5.59
N GLU A 233 7.06 -6.04 6.36
CA GLU A 233 7.72 -6.28 7.66
C GLU A 233 9.22 -6.52 7.51
N ASP A 234 9.65 -7.26 6.48
CA ASP A 234 11.06 -7.48 6.15
C ASP A 234 11.77 -6.17 5.79
N LEU A 235 11.15 -5.35 4.94
CA LEU A 235 11.68 -4.04 4.57
C LEU A 235 11.80 -3.10 5.76
N ALA A 236 10.80 -3.08 6.64
CA ALA A 236 10.84 -2.28 7.86
C ALA A 236 12.01 -2.72 8.76
N ARG A 237 12.21 -4.04 8.94
CA ARG A 237 13.35 -4.59 9.70
C ARG A 237 14.71 -4.21 9.09
N GLN A 238 14.84 -4.32 7.76
CA GLN A 238 16.06 -3.95 7.06
C GLN A 238 16.38 -2.46 7.19
N ARG A 239 15.38 -1.58 7.07
CA ARG A 239 15.53 -0.13 7.26
C ARG A 239 15.99 0.21 8.69
N SER A 240 15.38 -0.43 9.69
CA SER A 240 15.77 -0.24 11.10
C SER A 240 17.20 -0.71 11.38
N ALA A 241 17.60 -1.86 10.82
CA ALA A 241 18.96 -2.38 10.95
C ALA A 241 19.99 -1.47 10.24
N ALA A 242 19.66 -0.95 9.05
CA ALA A 242 20.53 -0.01 8.34
C ALA A 242 20.68 1.33 9.08
N ALA A 243 19.59 1.85 9.67
CA ALA A 243 19.61 3.06 10.48
C ALA A 243 20.50 2.89 11.72
N ALA A 244 20.36 1.78 12.45
CA ALA A 244 21.20 1.45 13.61
C ALA A 244 22.69 1.30 13.24
N ALA A 245 22.98 0.70 12.08
CA ALA A 245 24.36 0.57 11.61
C ALA A 245 24.98 1.91 11.22
N SER A 246 24.19 2.82 10.63
CA SER A 246 24.67 4.18 10.28
C SER A 246 24.91 5.05 11.52
N GLU A 247 24.11 4.89 12.57
CA GLU A 247 24.25 5.60 13.83
C GLU A 247 25.48 5.11 14.62
N SER A 248 25.79 3.81 14.53
CA SER A 248 27.01 3.23 15.12
C SER A 248 28.30 3.57 14.35
N ALA A 249 28.19 3.97 13.09
CA ALA A 249 29.30 4.34 12.23
C ALA A 249 29.62 5.86 12.25
N ALA A 250 28.86 6.67 12.97
CA ALA A 250 29.17 8.10 13.14
C ALA A 250 30.49 8.26 13.89
N PRO A 251 31.49 9.01 13.38
CA PRO A 251 32.75 9.20 14.05
C PRO A 251 32.53 9.94 15.37
N ALA A 252 33.13 9.41 16.45
CA ALA A 252 33.18 10.08 17.72
C ALA A 252 33.69 11.50 17.51
N THR A 253 32.96 12.50 17.96
CA THR A 253 33.36 13.89 17.97
C THR A 253 34.68 13.94 18.75
N PRO A 254 35.79 14.47 18.20
CA PRO A 254 37.02 14.62 19.01
C PRO A 254 36.74 15.57 20.17
N GLU A 255 37.01 15.11 21.37
CA GLU A 255 37.05 15.97 22.57
C GLU A 255 37.98 17.14 22.30
N PRO A 256 37.63 18.37 22.67
CA PRO A 256 38.56 19.48 22.59
C PRO A 256 39.68 19.23 23.61
N ASP A 257 40.92 19.09 23.11
CA ASP A 257 42.14 19.04 23.89
C ASP A 257 42.17 20.22 24.87
N ALA A 258 41.97 19.93 26.14
CA ALA A 258 42.32 20.78 27.25
C ALA A 258 43.79 20.50 27.60
N GLU A 259 44.70 21.25 27.01
CA GLU A 259 46.02 21.51 27.62
C GLU A 259 46.76 22.56 26.79
N LEU A 260 46.89 23.75 27.37
CA LEU A 260 48.17 24.47 27.49
C LEU A 260 47.91 25.86 28.04
N ASP A 261 47.75 25.88 29.36
CA ASP A 261 48.04 27.07 30.16
C ASP A 261 49.41 26.84 30.79
N ALA A 262 50.40 27.63 30.40
CA ALA A 262 51.51 28.09 31.23
C ALA A 262 52.64 28.70 30.41
N GLN A 263 52.95 29.92 30.77
CA GLN A 263 54.23 30.63 30.61
C GLN A 263 54.31 31.69 29.51
N ARG A 264 54.29 32.88 29.78
CA ARG A 264 55.25 33.78 30.52
C ARG A 264 54.91 35.23 30.28
N ASP A 265 54.82 35.91 31.33
CA ASP A 265 55.29 37.23 31.71
C ASP A 265 56.27 37.96 30.80
N SER A 266 56.04 39.24 30.81
CA SER A 266 57.01 40.36 30.73
C SER A 266 57.23 41.07 29.39
N THR A 267 56.91 42.30 29.47
CA THR A 267 57.67 43.50 29.13
C THR A 267 57.11 44.44 28.05
N SER A 268 56.67 45.56 28.60
CA SER A 268 56.90 46.97 28.24
C SER A 268 56.36 47.58 26.95
N ALA A 269 55.50 48.52 27.19
CA ALA A 269 55.52 49.92 26.75
C ALA A 269 55.68 50.26 25.27
N SER A 270 54.68 50.87 24.73
CA SER A 270 54.76 52.27 24.20
C SER A 270 53.48 52.52 23.34
N THR A 271 52.72 53.45 23.83
CA THR A 271 51.82 54.32 23.02
C THR A 271 52.74 55.44 22.46
N PRO A 272 52.41 56.27 21.46
CA PRO A 272 51.06 56.63 20.94
C PRO A 272 51.01 56.81 19.41
N GLU A 273 49.90 57.04 18.84
CA GLU A 273 49.45 58.27 18.15
C GLU A 273 48.31 58.07 17.18
N VAL A 274 47.25 58.82 17.37
CA VAL A 274 46.14 59.07 16.48
C VAL A 274 46.55 60.14 15.46
N PRO A 275 46.11 60.18 14.20
CA PRO A 275 45.02 61.10 13.88
C PRO A 275 43.96 60.64 12.81
N ARG A 276 42.78 60.99 13.14
CA ARG A 276 41.69 61.69 12.39
C ARG A 276 41.46 61.45 10.88
N SER A 277 40.17 61.22 10.70
CA SER A 277 39.35 61.35 9.51
C SER A 277 39.62 62.60 8.60
N PRO A 278 39.07 62.66 7.35
CA PRO A 278 37.66 62.98 7.13
C PRO A 278 37.05 62.28 5.85
N SER A 279 35.76 61.97 5.90
CA SER A 279 34.62 62.78 5.37
C SER A 279 34.40 62.82 3.85
N SER A 280 33.15 62.69 3.53
CA SER A 280 32.35 63.07 2.37
C SER A 280 32.25 62.06 1.27
N ALA A 281 31.12 61.65 0.88
CA ALA A 281 29.81 62.17 0.50
C ALA A 281 29.50 61.79 -0.97
N GLU A 282 28.26 61.41 -1.18
CA GLU A 282 27.45 61.55 -2.38
C GLU A 282 27.86 60.83 -3.69
N SER A 283 27.05 59.94 -4.14
CA SER A 283 25.88 60.13 -4.99
C SER A 283 25.06 58.85 -5.02
#